data_853cdd1d398512bf33564e42a42b41f7
#
_entry.id   853cdd1d398512bf33564e42a42b41f7
#
_cell.length_a   1.000
_cell.length_b   1.000
_cell.length_c   1.000
_cell.angle_alpha   90.00
_cell.angle_beta   90.00
_cell.angle_gamma   90.00
#
_symmetry.space_group_name_H-M   'P 1'
#
loop_
_entity.id
_entity.type
_entity.pdbx_description
1 polymer ?
#
loop_
_entity_poly.entity_id
_entity_poly.type
_entity_poly.pdbx_seq_one_letter_code
_entity_poly.pdbx_strand_id
1 'polypeptide(L)'
;MTSKLTRERLQEIAEDGFLKHGESKELARMALAAMDSEPVAYIFKHPAGRLFWSLTDESNKGHDDVMPVYASPHPAPERDQVRIAHAEWSQATFGNVGPVGPLKHLSKEALEAAAEPGDLSEWADMQFLLWDAQRRADITDDQITQAMIEKLVVNKQREWPDPKDGEPRLHINNSSEPTKR
;
A
#
# COMPACT_ATOMS: atom_id res chain seq x y z
N MET A 1 21.87 26.67 5.85
CA MET A 1 20.53 27.26 5.93
C MET A 1 19.66 26.57 4.90
N THR A 2 18.83 25.64 5.31
CA THR A 2 17.86 24.98 4.43
C THR A 2 16.75 25.99 4.16
N SER A 3 16.66 26.48 2.93
CA SER A 3 15.58 27.36 2.49
C SER A 3 14.26 26.60 2.62
N LYS A 4 13.38 27.09 3.48
CA LYS A 4 12.03 26.55 3.61
C LYS A 4 11.31 26.83 2.28
N LEU A 5 10.94 25.79 1.55
CA LEU A 5 10.17 25.92 0.31
C LEU A 5 8.84 26.61 0.64
N THR A 6 8.59 27.76 0.06
CA THR A 6 7.31 28.44 0.18
C THR A 6 6.27 27.79 -0.71
N ARG A 7 4.99 28.05 -0.44
CA ARG A 7 3.88 27.55 -1.26
C ARG A 7 4.05 27.96 -2.74
N GLU A 8 4.42 29.21 -2.97
CA GLU A 8 4.63 29.76 -4.32
C GLU A 8 5.75 29.02 -5.05
N ARG A 9 6.86 28.70 -4.33
CA ARG A 9 7.95 27.95 -4.92
C ARG A 9 7.60 26.49 -5.23
N LEU A 10 6.80 25.84 -4.38
CA LEU A 10 6.30 24.51 -4.65
C LEU A 10 5.36 24.52 -5.87
N GLN A 11 4.58 25.56 -6.02
CA GLN A 11 3.67 25.75 -7.14
C GLN A 11 4.44 25.96 -8.46
N GLU A 12 5.45 26.82 -8.48
CA GLU A 12 6.37 26.97 -9.62
C GLU A 12 7.02 25.63 -10.01
N ILE A 13 7.53 24.89 -9.04
CA ILE A 13 8.14 23.57 -9.29
C ILE A 13 7.10 22.60 -9.88
N ALA A 14 5.84 22.64 -9.41
CA ALA A 14 4.79 21.80 -9.94
C ALA A 14 4.40 22.18 -11.38
N GLU A 15 4.44 23.47 -11.72
CA GLU A 15 4.08 23.99 -13.03
C GLU A 15 5.23 23.88 -14.05
N ASP A 16 6.43 24.27 -13.67
CA ASP A 16 7.58 24.39 -14.59
C ASP A 16 8.35 23.08 -14.79
N GLY A 17 8.22 22.14 -13.89
CA GLY A 17 8.95 20.87 -13.95
C GLY A 17 10.47 21.02 -13.81
N PHE A 18 10.97 22.13 -13.23
CA PHE A 18 12.37 22.58 -13.30
C PHE A 18 13.37 21.82 -12.43
N LEU A 19 12.97 20.76 -11.77
CA LEU A 19 13.91 19.82 -11.16
C LEU A 19 13.93 18.55 -12.02
N LYS A 20 15.12 18.12 -12.37
CA LYS A 20 15.35 17.01 -13.29
C LYS A 20 14.47 15.79 -12.97
N HIS A 21 13.79 15.27 -14.00
CA HIS A 21 13.15 13.95 -14.06
C HIS A 21 11.79 13.75 -13.36
N GLY A 22 10.82 14.63 -13.46
CA GLY A 22 9.44 14.29 -13.05
C GLY A 22 9.21 14.14 -11.54
N GLU A 23 10.16 13.58 -10.80
CA GLU A 23 10.16 13.36 -9.35
C GLU A 23 9.89 14.63 -8.55
N SER A 24 10.48 15.71 -8.99
CA SER A 24 10.36 16.99 -8.31
C SER A 24 9.00 17.63 -8.46
N LYS A 25 8.36 17.42 -9.59
CA LYS A 25 6.99 17.88 -9.84
C LYS A 25 6.00 17.14 -8.97
N GLU A 26 6.22 15.85 -8.79
CA GLU A 26 5.38 15.01 -7.93
C GLU A 26 5.57 15.34 -6.45
N LEU A 27 6.82 15.51 -6.00
CA LEU A 27 7.13 15.96 -4.65
C LEU A 27 6.48 17.31 -4.33
N ALA A 28 6.48 18.24 -5.28
CA ALA A 28 5.83 19.53 -5.11
C ALA A 28 4.30 19.39 -5.03
N ARG A 29 3.69 18.54 -5.85
CA ARG A 29 2.25 18.26 -5.77
C ARG A 29 1.86 17.63 -4.43
N MET A 30 2.66 16.68 -3.97
CA MET A 30 2.43 16.04 -2.67
C MET A 30 2.56 17.03 -1.52
N ALA A 31 3.57 17.88 -1.55
CA ALA A 31 3.77 18.91 -0.55
C ALA A 31 2.61 19.94 -0.57
N LEU A 32 2.14 20.33 -1.74
CA LEU A 32 0.97 21.20 -1.87
C LEU A 32 -0.30 20.52 -1.34
N ALA A 33 -0.55 19.28 -1.70
CA ALA A 33 -1.71 18.54 -1.20
C ALA A 33 -1.69 18.40 0.33
N ALA A 34 -0.50 18.18 0.92
CA ALA A 34 -0.34 18.14 2.37
C ALA A 34 -0.55 19.52 3.03
N MET A 35 -0.17 20.61 2.35
CA MET A 35 -0.37 21.97 2.85
C MET A 35 -1.83 22.44 2.73
N ASP A 36 -2.56 21.93 1.75
CA ASP A 36 -3.97 22.27 1.51
C ASP A 36 -4.95 21.36 2.27
N SER A 37 -4.45 20.30 2.91
CA SER A 37 -5.31 19.42 3.70
C SER A 37 -5.79 20.11 4.98
N GLU A 38 -7.08 19.93 5.30
CA GLU A 38 -7.61 20.39 6.58
C GLU A 38 -7.23 19.41 7.69
N PRO A 39 -6.90 19.91 8.90
CA PRO A 39 -6.65 19.05 10.04
C PRO A 39 -7.88 18.22 10.39
N VAL A 40 -7.71 16.94 10.60
CA VAL A 40 -8.78 16.03 11.03
C VAL A 40 -8.90 15.96 12.55
N ALA A 41 -7.88 16.44 13.27
CA ALA A 41 -7.86 16.53 14.72
C ALA A 41 -6.78 17.53 15.16
N TYR A 42 -6.80 17.88 16.43
CA TYR A 42 -5.75 18.65 17.07
C TYR A 42 -5.21 17.91 18.30
N ILE A 43 -3.90 17.96 18.50
CA ILE A 43 -3.25 17.45 19.72
C ILE A 43 -2.91 18.65 20.60
N PHE A 44 -3.40 18.61 21.81
CA PHE A 44 -3.09 19.60 22.82
C PHE A 44 -1.87 19.17 23.63
N LYS A 45 -0.86 20.02 23.70
CA LYS A 45 0.33 19.80 24.53
C LYS A 45 0.14 20.47 25.89
N HIS A 46 -0.18 19.68 26.90
CA HIS A 46 -0.27 20.20 28.26
C HIS A 46 1.10 20.69 28.76
N PRO A 47 1.19 21.76 29.59
CA PRO A 47 2.45 22.26 30.15
C PRO A 47 3.30 21.19 30.86
N ALA A 48 2.66 20.13 31.37
CA ALA A 48 3.34 18.97 31.96
C ALA A 48 3.92 17.97 30.93
N GLY A 49 3.94 18.32 29.65
CA GLY A 49 4.53 17.51 28.59
C GLY A 49 3.64 16.35 28.08
N ARG A 50 2.41 16.22 28.58
CA ARG A 50 1.46 15.19 28.12
C ARG A 50 0.72 15.67 26.87
N LEU A 51 0.51 14.76 25.92
CA LEU A 51 -0.29 15.00 24.72
C LEU A 51 -1.71 14.49 24.94
N PHE A 52 -2.69 15.33 24.65
CA PHE A 52 -4.10 14.96 24.70
C PHE A 52 -4.73 15.16 23.33
N TRP A 53 -5.55 14.20 22.92
CA TRP A 53 -6.38 14.34 21.74
C TRP A 53 -7.61 15.18 22.09
N SER A 54 -7.85 16.24 21.32
CA SER A 54 -9.13 16.92 21.35
C SER A 54 -9.85 16.68 20.01
N LEU A 55 -11.15 16.58 20.06
CA LEU A 55 -11.96 16.60 18.84
C LEU A 55 -11.82 17.98 18.19
N THR A 56 -11.92 18.04 16.87
CA THR A 56 -11.84 19.27 16.06
C THR A 56 -12.71 20.36 16.65
N ASP A 57 -12.08 21.37 17.22
CA ASP A 57 -12.73 22.59 17.67
C ASP A 57 -11.96 23.76 17.06
N GLU A 58 -12.61 24.52 16.19
CA GLU A 58 -12.01 25.72 15.56
C GLU A 58 -11.55 26.75 16.58
N SER A 59 -12.10 26.75 17.80
CA SER A 59 -11.67 27.63 18.88
C SER A 59 -10.22 27.46 19.29
N ASN A 60 -9.63 26.29 19.01
CA ASN A 60 -8.24 25.97 19.33
C ASN A 60 -7.24 26.30 18.20
N LYS A 61 -7.75 26.81 17.06
CA LYS A 61 -6.93 27.16 15.90
C LYS A 61 -6.04 28.37 16.24
N GLY A 62 -4.73 28.17 16.23
CA GLY A 62 -3.75 29.24 16.41
C GLY A 62 -3.18 29.40 17.81
N HIS A 63 -3.45 28.50 18.74
CA HIS A 63 -2.75 28.45 20.04
C HIS A 63 -1.40 27.75 19.90
N ASP A 64 -0.36 28.28 20.53
CA ASP A 64 1.03 27.75 20.46
C ASP A 64 1.16 26.32 21.00
N ASP A 65 0.21 25.89 21.83
CA ASP A 65 0.19 24.57 22.47
C ASP A 65 -0.63 23.53 21.68
N VAL A 66 -1.20 23.91 20.54
CA VAL A 66 -2.07 23.06 19.74
C VAL A 66 -1.39 22.71 18.42
N MET A 67 -1.19 21.40 18.20
CA MET A 67 -0.63 20.89 16.95
C MET A 67 -1.74 20.30 16.09
N PRO A 68 -1.92 20.76 14.85
CA PRO A 68 -2.83 20.13 13.92
C PRO A 68 -2.35 18.73 13.53
N VAL A 69 -3.28 17.79 13.50
CA VAL A 69 -3.05 16.44 12.99
C VAL A 69 -3.83 16.29 11.70
N TYR A 70 -3.15 15.93 10.66
CA TYR A 70 -3.75 15.70 9.36
C TYR A 70 -4.01 14.21 9.20
N ALA A 71 -5.17 13.86 8.65
CA ALA A 71 -5.35 12.51 8.12
C ALA A 71 -4.21 12.28 7.15
N SER A 72 -3.45 11.21 7.37
CA SER A 72 -2.25 10.95 6.61
C SER A 72 -2.39 11.46 5.17
N PRO A 73 -1.55 12.38 4.73
CA PRO A 73 -1.41 12.59 3.31
C PRO A 73 -0.84 11.27 2.81
N HIS A 74 -1.65 10.55 2.11
CA HIS A 74 -1.18 9.38 1.48
C HIS A 74 0.10 9.65 0.83
N PRO A 75 0.80 8.79 0.81
CA PRO A 75 0.61 7.91 -0.30
C PRO A 75 0.97 6.51 0.09
N ALA A 76 0.43 5.71 -0.62
CA ALA A 76 1.21 4.85 -1.48
C ALA A 76 1.62 5.50 -2.82
N PRO A 77 2.36 6.58 -2.91
CA PRO A 77 2.57 7.19 -4.20
C PRO A 77 3.38 6.28 -5.09
N GLU A 78 4.46 5.73 -4.59
CA GLU A 78 5.36 4.95 -5.44
C GLU A 78 4.76 3.58 -5.76
N ARG A 79 4.24 2.87 -4.76
CA ARG A 79 3.69 1.53 -4.98
C ARG A 79 2.42 1.54 -5.84
N ASP A 80 1.52 2.50 -5.66
CA ASP A 80 0.32 2.63 -6.48
C ASP A 80 0.64 3.13 -7.88
N GLN A 81 1.60 4.02 -8.04
CA GLN A 81 2.08 4.46 -9.36
C GLN A 81 2.69 3.29 -10.14
N VAL A 82 3.53 2.48 -9.49
CA VAL A 82 4.10 1.27 -10.11
C VAL A 82 2.99 0.30 -10.48
N ARG A 83 1.97 0.12 -9.64
CA ARG A 83 0.81 -0.73 -9.91
C ARG A 83 0.01 -0.26 -11.11
N ILE A 84 -0.25 1.04 -11.21
CA ILE A 84 -0.94 1.65 -12.35
C ILE A 84 -0.12 1.49 -13.62
N ALA A 85 1.16 1.85 -13.58
CA ALA A 85 2.06 1.71 -14.74
C ALA A 85 2.16 0.26 -15.23
N HIS A 86 2.26 -0.69 -14.30
CA HIS A 86 2.24 -2.11 -14.63
C HIS A 86 0.91 -2.54 -15.27
N ALA A 87 -0.23 -2.07 -14.74
CA ALA A 87 -1.55 -2.39 -15.31
C ALA A 87 -1.70 -1.89 -16.75
N GLU A 88 -1.24 -0.67 -17.03
CA GLU A 88 -1.22 -0.09 -18.37
C GLU A 88 -0.31 -0.88 -19.34
N TRP A 89 0.91 -1.18 -18.88
CA TRP A 89 1.86 -1.98 -19.66
C TRP A 89 1.31 -3.39 -19.94
N SER A 90 0.79 -4.07 -18.92
CA SER A 90 0.23 -5.42 -19.05
C SER A 90 -0.98 -5.45 -19.99
N GLN A 91 -1.83 -4.42 -19.96
CA GLN A 91 -2.96 -4.30 -20.86
C GLN A 91 -2.50 -4.07 -22.30
N ALA A 92 -1.50 -3.22 -22.52
CA ALA A 92 -0.94 -2.96 -23.85
C ALA A 92 -0.22 -4.18 -24.46
N THR A 93 0.46 -4.96 -23.60
CA THR A 93 1.28 -6.10 -24.03
C THR A 93 0.47 -7.37 -24.24
N PHE A 94 -0.44 -7.70 -23.33
CA PHE A 94 -1.17 -8.97 -23.32
C PHE A 94 -2.65 -8.85 -23.70
N GLY A 95 -3.16 -7.62 -23.83
CA GLY A 95 -4.55 -7.38 -24.19
C GLY A 95 -5.54 -7.84 -23.12
N ASN A 96 -6.77 -8.10 -23.56
CA ASN A 96 -7.87 -8.47 -22.69
C ASN A 96 -7.96 -9.99 -22.46
N VAL A 97 -7.04 -10.53 -21.67
CA VAL A 97 -7.02 -11.93 -21.25
C VAL A 97 -7.45 -12.08 -19.79
N GLY A 98 -7.94 -13.26 -19.41
CA GLY A 98 -8.39 -13.54 -18.05
C GLY A 98 -7.26 -13.76 -17.04
N PRO A 99 -7.60 -13.99 -15.75
CA PRO A 99 -6.64 -14.07 -14.64
C PRO A 99 -5.85 -15.40 -14.59
N VAL A 100 -6.26 -16.42 -15.34
CA VAL A 100 -5.66 -17.77 -15.22
C VAL A 100 -4.20 -17.81 -15.65
N GLY A 101 -3.83 -17.04 -16.68
CA GLY A 101 -2.45 -16.95 -17.15
C GLY A 101 -1.50 -16.41 -16.08
N PRO A 102 -1.75 -15.19 -15.56
CA PRO A 102 -0.97 -14.64 -14.46
C PRO A 102 -0.90 -15.54 -13.22
N LEU A 103 -1.99 -16.19 -12.82
CA LEU A 103 -1.99 -17.11 -11.66
C LEU A 103 -1.11 -18.34 -11.88
N LYS A 104 -1.10 -18.90 -13.10
CA LYS A 104 -0.20 -20.01 -13.44
C LYS A 104 1.26 -19.57 -13.48
N HIS A 105 1.53 -18.38 -13.95
CA HIS A 105 2.89 -17.81 -13.96
C HIS A 105 3.35 -17.53 -12.54
N LEU A 106 2.51 -16.92 -11.70
CA LEU A 106 2.79 -16.67 -10.28
C LEU A 106 3.25 -17.95 -9.54
N SER A 107 2.70 -19.11 -9.90
CA SER A 107 3.13 -20.38 -9.27
C SER A 107 4.55 -20.78 -9.62
N LYS A 108 5.10 -20.33 -10.76
CA LYS A 108 6.49 -20.56 -11.17
C LYS A 108 7.42 -19.59 -10.45
N GLU A 109 7.09 -18.30 -10.48
CA GLU A 109 7.86 -17.27 -9.77
C GLU A 109 7.94 -17.56 -8.26
N ALA A 110 6.90 -18.12 -7.68
CA ALA A 110 6.94 -18.56 -6.28
C ALA A 110 7.95 -19.67 -6.01
N LEU A 111 8.22 -20.55 -6.98
CA LEU A 111 9.26 -21.57 -6.87
C LEU A 111 10.65 -20.98 -7.08
N GLU A 112 10.79 -20.00 -7.96
CA GLU A 112 12.05 -19.30 -8.23
C GLU A 112 12.44 -18.45 -7.01
N ALA A 113 11.49 -17.68 -6.46
CA ALA A 113 11.69 -16.98 -5.19
C ALA A 113 11.99 -17.89 -4.00
N ALA A 114 11.44 -19.12 -3.98
CA ALA A 114 11.74 -20.09 -2.92
C ALA A 114 13.16 -20.69 -3.08
N ALA A 115 13.67 -20.78 -4.31
CA ALA A 115 15.03 -21.24 -4.57
C ALA A 115 16.08 -20.19 -4.20
N GLU A 116 15.80 -18.92 -4.42
CA GLU A 116 16.67 -17.77 -4.12
C GLU A 116 15.92 -16.68 -3.31
N PRO A 117 15.62 -16.89 -2.02
CA PRO A 117 14.76 -16.00 -1.24
C PRO A 117 15.30 -14.57 -1.05
N GLY A 118 16.56 -14.34 -1.36
CA GLY A 118 17.21 -13.03 -1.33
C GLY A 118 17.07 -12.23 -2.63
N ASP A 119 16.60 -12.83 -3.71
CA ASP A 119 16.41 -12.13 -4.98
C ASP A 119 15.09 -11.34 -4.98
N LEU A 120 15.21 -10.01 -4.88
CA LEU A 120 14.07 -9.10 -4.87
C LEU A 120 13.34 -9.03 -6.24
N SER A 121 13.98 -9.46 -7.31
CA SER A 121 13.39 -9.50 -8.66
C SER A 121 12.24 -10.50 -8.69
N GLU A 122 12.45 -11.71 -8.16
CA GLU A 122 11.43 -12.75 -8.07
C GLU A 122 10.21 -12.33 -7.23
N TRP A 123 10.47 -11.63 -6.12
CA TRP A 123 9.39 -11.07 -5.30
C TRP A 123 8.61 -9.99 -6.04
N ALA A 124 9.26 -9.18 -6.87
CA ALA A 124 8.60 -8.17 -7.68
C ALA A 124 7.71 -8.80 -8.75
N ASP A 125 8.19 -9.86 -9.43
CA ASP A 125 7.42 -10.59 -10.44
C ASP A 125 6.20 -11.25 -9.83
N MET A 126 6.32 -11.89 -8.69
CA MET A 126 5.18 -12.41 -7.93
C MET A 126 4.15 -11.33 -7.63
N GLN A 127 4.59 -10.15 -7.21
CA GLN A 127 3.69 -9.06 -6.86
C GLN A 127 2.96 -8.50 -8.08
N PHE A 128 3.65 -8.32 -9.20
CA PHE A 128 3.07 -7.89 -10.46
C PHE A 128 2.01 -8.87 -10.98
N LEU A 129 2.32 -10.14 -10.96
CA LEU A 129 1.41 -11.20 -11.41
C LEU A 129 0.17 -11.30 -10.53
N LEU A 130 0.32 -11.12 -9.21
CA LEU A 130 -0.80 -11.11 -8.29
C LEU A 130 -1.73 -9.91 -8.56
N TRP A 131 -1.19 -8.72 -8.72
CA TRP A 131 -1.97 -7.52 -9.04
C TRP A 131 -2.67 -7.65 -10.40
N ASP A 132 -1.98 -8.18 -11.41
CA ASP A 132 -2.57 -8.38 -12.74
C ASP A 132 -3.71 -9.41 -12.70
N ALA A 133 -3.53 -10.51 -11.97
CA ALA A 133 -4.58 -11.51 -11.79
C ALA A 133 -5.82 -10.93 -11.08
N GLN A 134 -5.62 -10.17 -9.99
CA GLN A 134 -6.72 -9.52 -9.28
C GLN A 134 -7.48 -8.55 -10.18
N ARG A 135 -6.76 -7.67 -10.88
CA ARG A 135 -7.35 -6.72 -11.84
C ARG A 135 -8.18 -7.42 -12.93
N ARG A 136 -7.63 -8.50 -13.51
CA ARG A 136 -8.30 -9.28 -14.58
C ARG A 136 -9.47 -10.12 -14.07
N ALA A 137 -9.56 -10.34 -12.77
CA ALA A 137 -10.68 -11.00 -12.10
C ALA A 137 -11.70 -10.00 -11.55
N ASP A 138 -11.53 -8.69 -11.81
CA ASP A 138 -12.35 -7.60 -11.25
C ASP A 138 -12.42 -7.60 -9.72
N ILE A 139 -11.35 -8.07 -9.05
CA ILE A 139 -11.23 -8.06 -7.59
C ILE A 139 -10.64 -6.73 -7.15
N THR A 140 -11.41 -5.97 -6.39
CA THR A 140 -10.98 -4.68 -5.83
C THR A 140 -10.14 -4.85 -4.55
N ASP A 141 -9.40 -3.81 -4.18
CA ASP A 141 -8.62 -3.81 -2.94
C ASP A 141 -9.49 -3.93 -1.69
N ASP A 142 -10.68 -3.35 -1.70
CA ASP A 142 -11.63 -3.49 -0.59
C ASP A 142 -12.12 -4.93 -0.46
N GLN A 143 -12.46 -5.57 -1.57
CA GLN A 143 -12.90 -6.96 -1.58
C GLN A 143 -11.80 -7.90 -1.09
N ILE A 144 -10.57 -7.76 -1.57
CA ILE A 144 -9.47 -8.62 -1.13
C ILE A 144 -9.10 -8.36 0.33
N THR A 145 -9.14 -7.11 0.77
CA THR A 145 -8.87 -6.75 2.17
C THR A 145 -9.91 -7.37 3.10
N GLN A 146 -11.18 -7.26 2.76
CA GLN A 146 -12.25 -7.89 3.54
C GLN A 146 -12.11 -9.41 3.60
N ALA A 147 -11.83 -10.05 2.45
CA ALA A 147 -11.58 -11.49 2.39
C ALA A 147 -10.37 -11.93 3.22
N MET A 148 -9.29 -11.12 3.26
CA MET A 148 -8.11 -11.36 4.10
C MET A 148 -8.45 -11.28 5.59
N ILE A 149 -9.25 -10.29 6.02
CA ILE A 149 -9.71 -10.14 7.41
C ILE A 149 -10.47 -11.39 7.84
N GLU A 150 -11.45 -11.80 7.05
CA GLU A 150 -12.27 -12.99 7.31
C GLU A 150 -11.41 -14.27 7.35
N LYS A 151 -10.52 -14.41 6.37
CA LYS A 151 -9.62 -15.56 6.29
C LYS A 151 -8.65 -15.64 7.45
N LEU A 152 -8.17 -14.50 7.94
CA LEU A 152 -7.29 -14.44 9.10
C LEU A 152 -8.01 -14.95 10.37
N VAL A 153 -9.29 -14.60 10.57
CA VAL A 153 -10.09 -15.14 11.69
C VAL A 153 -10.17 -16.66 11.59
N VAL A 154 -10.50 -17.19 10.42
CA VAL A 154 -10.55 -18.64 10.19
C VAL A 154 -9.20 -19.30 10.45
N ASN A 155 -8.12 -18.73 9.95
CA ASN A 155 -6.77 -19.27 10.11
C ASN A 155 -6.31 -19.30 11.58
N LYS A 156 -6.70 -18.31 12.39
CA LYS A 156 -6.40 -18.28 13.83
C LYS A 156 -7.17 -19.34 14.62
N GLN A 157 -8.28 -19.86 14.10
CA GLN A 157 -9.09 -20.90 14.72
C GLN A 157 -8.69 -22.33 14.29
N ARG A 158 -7.83 -22.46 13.27
CA ARG A 158 -7.35 -23.75 12.78
C ARG A 158 -6.22 -24.30 13.61
N GLU A 159 -6.12 -25.60 13.64
CA GLU A 159 -4.93 -26.31 14.14
C GLU A 159 -3.86 -26.36 13.05
N TRP A 160 -2.64 -26.06 13.43
CA TRP A 160 -1.49 -26.07 12.55
C TRP A 160 -0.43 -27.03 13.10
N PRO A 161 0.25 -27.81 12.25
CA PRO A 161 1.36 -28.62 12.67
C PRO A 161 2.54 -27.75 13.11
N ASP A 162 3.46 -28.35 13.86
CA ASP A 162 4.74 -27.68 14.16
C ASP A 162 5.44 -27.27 12.87
N PRO A 163 5.91 -26.00 12.80
CA PRO A 163 6.55 -25.50 11.60
C PRO A 163 7.87 -26.21 11.35
N LYS A 164 8.08 -26.62 10.10
CA LYS A 164 9.36 -27.13 9.60
C LYS A 164 9.92 -26.16 8.59
N ASP A 165 11.22 -25.93 8.67
CA ASP A 165 11.91 -25.05 7.73
C ASP A 165 11.88 -25.66 6.32
N GLY A 166 11.62 -24.81 5.31
CA GLY A 166 11.54 -25.22 3.92
C GLY A 166 10.29 -26.02 3.52
N GLU A 167 9.39 -26.35 4.46
CA GLU A 167 8.16 -27.09 4.13
C GLU A 167 6.93 -26.17 4.08
N PRO A 168 5.96 -26.45 3.15
CA PRO A 168 4.69 -25.72 3.11
C PRO A 168 3.90 -25.91 4.41
N ARG A 169 3.33 -24.82 4.92
CA ARG A 169 2.48 -24.84 6.13
C ARG A 169 1.04 -25.16 5.76
N LEU A 170 0.67 -26.43 5.80
CA LEU A 170 -0.69 -26.87 5.57
C LEU A 170 -1.41 -27.03 6.91
N HIS A 171 -2.67 -26.54 6.99
CA HIS A 171 -3.49 -26.73 8.19
C HIS A 171 -3.94 -28.18 8.31
N ILE A 172 -4.19 -28.65 9.55
CA ILE A 172 -4.70 -29.99 9.82
C ILE A 172 -6.20 -30.01 9.47
N ASN A 173 -6.56 -30.83 8.49
CA ASN A 173 -7.96 -31.06 8.15
C ASN A 173 -8.54 -32.14 9.06
N ASN A 174 -9.30 -31.76 10.08
CA ASN A 174 -10.02 -32.70 10.95
C ASN A 174 -11.33 -33.21 10.33
N SER A 175 -11.69 -32.80 9.12
CA SER A 175 -12.87 -33.30 8.42
C SER A 175 -12.45 -34.28 7.32
N SER A 176 -12.97 -35.50 7.44
CA SER A 176 -12.97 -36.53 6.40
C SER A 176 -13.89 -36.14 5.24
N GLU A 177 -13.59 -35.08 4.52
CA GLU A 177 -14.22 -34.83 3.23
C GLU A 177 -13.44 -35.56 2.13
N PRO A 178 -14.12 -36.31 1.25
CA PRO A 178 -13.46 -37.04 0.17
C PRO A 178 -12.88 -36.03 -0.83
N THR A 179 -11.62 -36.19 -1.09
CA THR A 179 -10.86 -35.46 -2.12
C THR A 179 -11.59 -35.55 -3.45
N LYS A 180 -12.21 -34.45 -3.90
CA LYS A 180 -12.65 -34.36 -5.29
C LYS A 180 -11.40 -34.28 -6.16
N ARG A 181 -11.17 -35.34 -6.90
CA ARG A 181 -10.17 -35.44 -7.98
C ARG A 181 -10.55 -34.54 -9.16
#